data_7a9714907a2666b80e0a92ca8e2f4c4c
#
_entry.id   7a9714907a2666b80e0a92ca8e2f4c4c
#
_cell.length_a   1.000
_cell.length_b   1.000
_cell.length_c   1.000
_cell.angle_alpha   90.00
_cell.angle_beta   90.00
_cell.angle_gamma   90.00
#
_symmetry.space_group_name_H-M   'P 1'
#
loop_
_entity.id
_entity.type
_entity.pdbx_description
1 polymer ?
#
loop_
_entity_poly.entity_id
_entity_poly.type
_entity_poly.pdbx_seq_one_letter_code
_entity_poly.pdbx_strand_id
1 'polypeptide(L)'
;MKLHFYGADRCVTGSCHCLEINGKRILVDCGLQQGRDELDNAVFAFNPGDIDILLVTHAHIDHTGRIPLLVKRGFTGRILTTRVTADLMRIMLLDSAHIQESDAEYRNRKGQRAGREPVEPLYTTEDAMNVFKFLTVCEYGQTVELCEGVTAVFTDAGHLLGSASITLELDEGGVHKTLVFSGDIGNVDQPIIRDPQLLKKADYVVMESTYGDRNHTEVWSYTDELAEIIDETLGKGGNVVIPSFAVGRTQELLYFIREIKDQGLVKSVPDFPVYIDSPLAKAATTVFCGDLHGYLDEAALELVKDGTHMFSFPNLHLVETTEESRMLNLDKTPKIIISASGMCDAGRIRHHLKHNLWRANSAVVFVGFQSPGTLGRKLLDGAESVKLFGEEIAVKAKVVNFQGLSSHADHDHLIEWIKAFDPKPVHVFVVHGDADVAPAFADELCSLGFSAHAAKFTESYDLAAGVMLSEGYISERKRTMQASRADNLYGKLLAAGEALLELIRRFKGRSNKEITAFTGQITALIDRFQ
;
A
#
# COMPACT_ATOMS: atom_id res chain seq x y z
N MET A 1 -30.67 2.69 3.86
CA MET A 1 -29.30 2.41 3.33
C MET A 1 -28.27 3.23 4.08
N LYS A 2 -27.26 2.57 4.71
CA LYS A 2 -26.27 3.24 5.56
C LYS A 2 -24.86 2.89 5.10
N LEU A 3 -24.01 3.90 4.99
CA LEU A 3 -22.58 3.75 4.67
C LEU A 3 -21.75 3.93 5.94
N HIS A 4 -20.75 3.03 6.14
CA HIS A 4 -19.83 3.05 7.29
C HIS A 4 -18.39 3.00 6.81
N PHE A 5 -17.51 3.68 7.53
CA PHE A 5 -16.06 3.76 7.24
C PHE A 5 -15.27 3.03 8.33
N TYR A 6 -14.57 1.96 7.97
CA TYR A 6 -13.81 1.11 8.90
C TYR A 6 -12.31 1.06 8.61
N GLY A 7 -11.83 1.93 7.71
CA GLY A 7 -10.42 2.05 7.38
C GLY A 7 -10.18 3.00 6.22
N ALA A 8 -8.91 3.22 5.90
CA ALA A 8 -8.41 4.26 5.01
C ALA A 8 -8.91 5.67 5.38
N ASP A 9 -9.24 5.87 6.64
CA ASP A 9 -9.63 7.14 7.22
C ASP A 9 -8.37 7.96 7.55
N ARG A 10 -8.07 8.97 6.74
CA ARG A 10 -6.87 9.81 6.88
C ARG A 10 -5.56 9.01 6.89
N CYS A 11 -5.50 7.96 6.09
CA CYS A 11 -4.29 7.18 5.79
C CYS A 11 -4.44 6.47 4.44
N VAL A 12 -3.31 6.15 3.85
CA VAL A 12 -3.19 5.49 2.54
C VAL A 12 -3.13 3.97 2.65
N THR A 13 -3.69 3.37 3.71
CA THR A 13 -3.74 1.90 3.85
C THR A 13 -4.96 1.44 4.63
N GLY A 14 -5.34 0.18 4.44
CA GLY A 14 -6.37 -0.48 5.22
C GLY A 14 -7.80 -0.17 4.78
N SER A 15 -8.03 0.05 3.48
CA SER A 15 -9.36 0.35 2.92
C SER A 15 -10.40 -0.67 3.33
N CYS A 16 -11.51 -0.18 3.91
CA CYS A 16 -12.58 -1.03 4.41
C CYS A 16 -13.85 -0.20 4.65
N HIS A 17 -14.85 -0.36 3.79
CA HIS A 17 -16.10 0.40 3.87
C HIS A 17 -17.28 -0.58 3.84
N CYS A 18 -18.37 -0.25 4.52
CA CYS A 18 -19.53 -1.14 4.61
C CYS A 18 -20.81 -0.41 4.28
N LEU A 19 -21.59 -1.00 3.36
CA LEU A 19 -22.95 -0.58 3.05
C LEU A 19 -23.96 -1.52 3.72
N GLU A 20 -24.89 -0.97 4.49
CA GLU A 20 -26.07 -1.68 5.01
C GLU A 20 -27.29 -1.30 4.17
N ILE A 21 -27.92 -2.27 3.53
CA ILE A 21 -29.10 -2.06 2.67
C ILE A 21 -29.96 -3.33 2.62
N ASN A 22 -31.28 -3.19 2.69
CA ASN A 22 -32.26 -4.29 2.61
C ASN A 22 -31.91 -5.47 3.55
N GLY A 23 -31.39 -5.17 4.75
CA GLY A 23 -30.95 -6.17 5.73
C GLY A 23 -29.68 -6.92 5.36
N LYS A 24 -28.95 -6.49 4.32
CA LYS A 24 -27.67 -7.03 3.89
C LYS A 24 -26.53 -6.09 4.22
N ARG A 25 -25.34 -6.67 4.47
CA ARG A 25 -24.09 -5.95 4.68
C ARG A 25 -23.11 -6.27 3.56
N ILE A 26 -22.77 -5.24 2.79
CA ILE A 26 -21.85 -5.32 1.66
C ILE A 26 -20.58 -4.58 2.05
N LEU A 27 -19.48 -5.30 2.15
CA LEU A 27 -18.16 -4.71 2.41
C LEU A 27 -17.50 -4.35 1.07
N VAL A 28 -16.83 -3.22 1.01
CA VAL A 28 -15.97 -2.82 -0.11
C VAL A 28 -14.56 -2.70 0.42
N ASP A 29 -13.68 -3.57 -0.08
CA ASP A 29 -12.33 -3.83 0.37
C ASP A 29 -12.23 -4.30 1.84
N CYS A 30 -11.11 -4.96 2.16
CA CYS A 30 -10.77 -5.40 3.50
C CYS A 30 -9.24 -5.44 3.62
N GLY A 31 -8.66 -4.26 3.68
CA GLY A 31 -7.24 -4.03 3.55
C GLY A 31 -6.45 -4.18 4.84
N LEU A 32 -5.17 -4.53 4.69
CA LEU A 32 -4.20 -4.53 5.76
C LEU A 32 -3.68 -3.10 5.97
N GLN A 33 -3.67 -2.63 7.20
CA GLN A 33 -2.97 -1.40 7.53
C GLN A 33 -1.46 -1.65 7.61
N GLN A 34 -0.70 -0.73 7.06
CA GLN A 34 0.75 -0.81 6.97
C GLN A 34 1.41 0.52 7.36
N GLY A 35 2.66 0.45 7.80
CA GLY A 35 3.45 1.64 8.08
C GLY A 35 3.45 2.08 9.54
N ARG A 36 3.73 3.36 9.79
CA ARG A 36 3.90 3.91 11.13
C ARG A 36 2.60 4.11 11.89
N ASP A 37 1.53 4.29 11.17
CA ASP A 37 0.20 4.59 11.68
C ASP A 37 -0.69 3.36 11.72
N GLU A 38 -0.06 2.17 11.76
CA GLU A 38 -0.74 0.89 11.79
C GLU A 38 -1.61 0.76 13.04
N LEU A 39 -2.93 0.58 12.83
CA LEU A 39 -3.85 0.11 13.86
C LEU A 39 -3.69 -1.41 14.04
N ASP A 40 -4.34 -1.97 15.04
CA ASP A 40 -4.31 -3.41 15.26
C ASP A 40 -5.11 -4.15 14.15
N ASN A 41 -4.38 -4.69 13.19
CA ASN A 41 -4.96 -5.47 12.09
C ASN A 41 -5.76 -6.70 12.54
N ALA A 42 -5.57 -7.17 13.78
CA ALA A 42 -6.30 -8.30 14.32
C ALA A 42 -7.74 -7.94 14.74
N VAL A 43 -8.09 -6.66 14.82
CA VAL A 43 -9.40 -6.20 15.30
C VAL A 43 -10.24 -5.68 14.13
N PHE A 44 -11.48 -6.16 14.04
CA PHE A 44 -12.51 -5.56 13.18
C PHE A 44 -13.47 -4.72 14.01
N ALA A 45 -13.93 -3.59 13.48
CA ALA A 45 -14.96 -2.75 14.10
C ALA A 45 -16.39 -3.33 13.92
N PHE A 46 -16.50 -4.47 13.25
CA PHE A 46 -17.75 -5.20 12.98
C PHE A 46 -17.53 -6.71 13.19
N ASN A 47 -18.61 -7.48 13.26
CA ASN A 47 -18.51 -8.93 13.30
C ASN A 47 -18.35 -9.50 11.86
N PRO A 48 -17.25 -10.20 11.52
CA PRO A 48 -17.04 -10.78 10.18
C PRO A 48 -18.15 -11.71 9.70
N GLY A 49 -18.79 -12.44 10.61
CA GLY A 49 -19.92 -13.33 10.27
C GLY A 49 -21.20 -12.62 9.84
N ASP A 50 -21.30 -11.31 10.07
CA ASP A 50 -22.48 -10.52 9.68
C ASP A 50 -22.35 -9.93 8.25
N ILE A 51 -21.21 -10.13 7.59
CA ILE A 51 -20.97 -9.63 6.23
C ILE A 51 -21.50 -10.65 5.22
N ASP A 52 -22.42 -10.22 4.35
CA ASP A 52 -23.02 -11.08 3.32
C ASP A 52 -22.20 -11.11 2.02
N ILE A 53 -21.60 -9.98 1.64
CA ILE A 53 -20.87 -9.81 0.37
C ILE A 53 -19.65 -8.94 0.60
N LEU A 54 -18.55 -9.30 -0.05
CA LEU A 54 -17.35 -8.48 -0.16
C LEU A 54 -17.09 -8.15 -1.63
N LEU A 55 -16.97 -6.88 -1.94
CA LEU A 55 -16.51 -6.37 -3.23
C LEU A 55 -15.06 -5.95 -3.10
N VAL A 56 -14.23 -6.29 -4.08
CA VAL A 56 -12.80 -5.93 -4.06
C VAL A 56 -12.48 -5.08 -5.27
N THR A 57 -11.96 -3.89 -5.03
CA THR A 57 -11.61 -2.91 -6.08
C THR A 57 -10.37 -3.36 -6.85
N HIS A 58 -9.31 -3.77 -6.18
CA HIS A 58 -8.07 -4.25 -6.77
C HIS A 58 -7.25 -5.09 -5.79
N ALA A 59 -6.11 -5.63 -6.25
CA ALA A 59 -5.41 -6.70 -5.54
C ALA A 59 -4.39 -6.23 -4.49
N HIS A 60 -4.09 -4.94 -4.33
CA HIS A 60 -3.11 -4.48 -3.36
C HIS A 60 -3.47 -4.90 -1.93
N ILE A 61 -2.45 -5.12 -1.10
CA ILE A 61 -2.60 -5.67 0.26
C ILE A 61 -3.33 -4.72 1.20
N ASP A 62 -3.25 -3.44 1.00
CA ASP A 62 -4.01 -2.41 1.73
C ASP A 62 -5.50 -2.34 1.33
N HIS A 63 -5.93 -3.13 0.33
CA HIS A 63 -7.32 -3.37 -0.06
C HIS A 63 -7.78 -4.82 0.19
N THR A 64 -6.85 -5.78 0.26
CA THR A 64 -7.19 -7.21 0.33
C THR A 64 -6.60 -7.95 1.52
N GLY A 65 -5.58 -7.39 2.16
CA GLY A 65 -4.69 -8.13 3.07
C GLY A 65 -5.32 -8.63 4.36
N ARG A 66 -6.54 -8.22 4.73
CA ARG A 66 -7.31 -8.77 5.87
C ARG A 66 -8.42 -9.72 5.44
N ILE A 67 -8.60 -9.98 4.14
CA ILE A 67 -9.61 -10.95 3.67
C ILE A 67 -9.39 -12.36 4.24
N PRO A 68 -8.15 -12.89 4.32
CA PRO A 68 -7.93 -14.19 4.96
C PRO A 68 -8.36 -14.21 6.43
N LEU A 69 -8.09 -13.13 7.17
CA LEU A 69 -8.54 -12.98 8.55
C LEU A 69 -10.06 -12.86 8.65
N LEU A 70 -10.70 -12.15 7.72
CA LEU A 70 -12.17 -12.03 7.64
C LEU A 70 -12.82 -13.41 7.50
N VAL A 71 -12.32 -14.26 6.58
CA VAL A 71 -12.79 -15.64 6.39
C VAL A 71 -12.51 -16.50 7.63
N LYS A 72 -11.30 -16.43 8.19
CA LYS A 72 -10.92 -17.12 9.44
C LYS A 72 -11.85 -16.78 10.60
N ARG A 73 -12.36 -15.55 10.64
CA ARG A 73 -13.27 -15.02 11.68
C ARG A 73 -14.75 -15.23 11.40
N GLY A 74 -15.12 -16.02 10.38
CA GLY A 74 -16.48 -16.49 10.16
C GLY A 74 -17.22 -15.86 8.99
N PHE A 75 -16.56 -15.08 8.12
CA PHE A 75 -17.17 -14.69 6.85
C PHE A 75 -17.39 -15.92 5.96
N THR A 76 -18.62 -16.05 5.46
CA THR A 76 -19.03 -17.14 4.56
C THR A 76 -19.78 -16.65 3.33
N GLY A 77 -19.79 -15.32 3.12
CA GLY A 77 -20.45 -14.67 2.01
C GLY A 77 -19.71 -14.81 0.68
N ARG A 78 -20.19 -14.11 -0.35
CA ARG A 78 -19.58 -14.08 -1.68
C ARG A 78 -18.54 -12.97 -1.78
N ILE A 79 -17.37 -13.25 -2.34
CA ILE A 79 -16.34 -12.26 -2.71
C ILE A 79 -16.46 -12.03 -4.22
N LEU A 80 -16.63 -10.78 -4.64
CA LEU A 80 -16.75 -10.40 -6.04
C LEU A 80 -15.69 -9.40 -6.43
N THR A 81 -15.00 -9.67 -7.55
CA THR A 81 -13.99 -8.79 -8.13
C THR A 81 -13.81 -9.08 -9.62
N THR A 82 -12.98 -8.31 -10.31
CA THR A 82 -12.62 -8.60 -11.71
C THR A 82 -11.77 -9.88 -11.80
N ARG A 83 -11.82 -10.54 -12.95
CA ARG A 83 -11.08 -11.79 -13.18
C ARG A 83 -9.58 -11.64 -12.90
N VAL A 84 -8.96 -10.58 -13.42
CA VAL A 84 -7.51 -10.37 -13.27
C VAL A 84 -7.14 -9.97 -11.84
N THR A 85 -7.96 -9.17 -11.16
CA THR A 85 -7.78 -8.90 -9.72
C THR A 85 -7.83 -10.20 -8.91
N ALA A 86 -8.74 -11.13 -9.24
CA ALA A 86 -8.80 -12.44 -8.58
C ALA A 86 -7.51 -13.26 -8.75
N ASP A 87 -6.90 -13.23 -9.93
CA ASP A 87 -5.65 -13.93 -10.19
C ASP A 87 -4.46 -13.30 -9.44
N LEU A 88 -4.39 -11.97 -9.41
CA LEU A 88 -3.38 -11.25 -8.62
C LEU A 88 -3.57 -11.44 -7.11
N MET A 89 -4.81 -11.41 -6.62
CA MET A 89 -5.11 -11.71 -5.20
C MET A 89 -4.59 -13.08 -4.77
N ARG A 90 -4.68 -14.09 -5.64
CA ARG A 90 -4.18 -15.44 -5.31
C ARG A 90 -2.71 -15.43 -4.94
N ILE A 91 -1.89 -14.78 -5.75
CA ILE A 91 -0.44 -14.72 -5.50
C ILE A 91 -0.10 -13.79 -4.34
N MET A 92 -0.78 -12.65 -4.23
CA MET A 92 -0.48 -11.64 -3.21
C MET A 92 -0.89 -12.07 -1.80
N LEU A 93 -2.06 -12.68 -1.64
CA LEU A 93 -2.52 -13.15 -0.32
C LEU A 93 -1.70 -14.33 0.19
N LEU A 94 -1.25 -15.23 -0.71
CA LEU A 94 -0.36 -16.33 -0.34
C LEU A 94 1.02 -15.83 0.08
N ASP A 95 1.59 -14.86 -0.65
CA ASP A 95 2.87 -14.24 -0.30
C ASP A 95 2.78 -13.50 1.05
N SER A 96 1.71 -12.74 1.25
CA SER A 96 1.44 -12.05 2.52
C SER A 96 1.33 -13.02 3.70
N ALA A 97 0.62 -14.13 3.52
CA ALA A 97 0.51 -15.17 4.55
C ALA A 97 1.88 -15.77 4.88
N HIS A 98 2.66 -16.12 3.85
CA HIS A 98 4.01 -16.67 4.03
C HIS A 98 4.95 -15.69 4.77
N ILE A 99 4.88 -14.40 4.45
CA ILE A 99 5.64 -13.37 5.17
C ILE A 99 5.25 -13.33 6.65
N GLN A 100 3.95 -13.36 6.96
CA GLN A 100 3.47 -13.31 8.34
C GLN A 100 3.84 -14.57 9.15
N GLU A 101 3.76 -15.76 8.53
CA GLU A 101 4.21 -17.02 9.14
C GLU A 101 5.72 -16.96 9.43
N SER A 102 6.54 -16.52 8.47
CA SER A 102 7.99 -16.39 8.61
C SER A 102 8.37 -15.38 9.71
N ASP A 103 7.65 -14.24 9.79
CA ASP A 103 7.87 -13.24 10.82
C ASP A 103 7.50 -13.76 12.22
N ALA A 104 6.39 -14.49 12.34
CA ALA A 104 5.98 -15.12 13.59
C ALA A 104 7.02 -16.15 14.06
N GLU A 105 7.49 -17.01 13.16
CA GLU A 105 8.56 -17.97 13.44
C GLU A 105 9.86 -17.27 13.90
N TYR A 106 10.26 -16.22 13.20
CA TYR A 106 11.46 -15.47 13.56
C TYR A 106 11.33 -14.82 14.95
N ARG A 107 10.18 -14.20 15.25
CA ARG A 107 9.88 -13.62 16.57
C ARG A 107 9.88 -14.69 17.65
N ASN A 108 9.30 -15.87 17.38
CA ASN A 108 9.22 -16.98 18.32
C ASN A 108 10.60 -17.57 18.63
N ARG A 109 11.46 -17.77 17.61
CA ARG A 109 12.85 -18.20 17.83
C ARG A 109 13.64 -17.24 18.70
N LYS A 110 13.44 -15.92 18.53
CA LYS A 110 14.06 -14.90 19.40
C LYS A 110 13.40 -14.83 20.77
N GLY A 111 12.08 -14.91 20.82
CA GLY A 111 11.27 -14.81 22.04
C GLY A 111 11.51 -15.97 22.98
N GLN A 112 11.67 -17.19 22.47
CA GLN A 112 11.94 -18.40 23.26
C GLN A 112 13.18 -18.25 24.16
N ARG A 113 14.25 -17.62 23.64
CA ARG A 113 15.47 -17.35 24.42
C ARG A 113 15.27 -16.27 25.49
N ALA A 114 14.22 -15.49 25.38
CA ALA A 114 13.87 -14.41 26.30
C ALA A 114 12.67 -14.78 27.20
N GLY A 115 12.18 -16.02 27.16
CA GLY A 115 11.02 -16.48 27.94
C GLY A 115 9.72 -15.80 27.56
N ARG A 116 9.55 -15.34 26.33
CA ARG A 116 8.32 -14.67 25.84
C ARG A 116 7.35 -15.71 25.32
N GLU A 117 6.05 -15.43 25.47
CA GLU A 117 4.98 -16.24 24.85
C GLU A 117 5.09 -16.23 23.32
N PRO A 118 4.75 -17.34 22.66
CA PRO A 118 4.70 -17.43 21.21
C PRO A 118 3.70 -16.43 20.61
N VAL A 119 4.07 -15.87 19.47
CA VAL A 119 3.21 -15.00 18.66
C VAL A 119 2.66 -15.81 17.50
N GLU A 120 1.37 -15.74 17.26
CA GLU A 120 0.73 -16.34 16.08
C GLU A 120 0.64 -15.32 14.92
N PRO A 121 0.73 -15.78 13.66
CA PRO A 121 0.44 -14.91 12.51
C PRO A 121 -1.05 -14.54 12.51
N LEU A 122 -1.41 -13.39 11.92
CA LEU A 122 -2.81 -13.00 11.76
C LEU A 122 -3.61 -14.09 11.04
N TYR A 123 -3.01 -14.65 10.00
CA TYR A 123 -3.53 -15.78 9.24
C TYR A 123 -2.38 -16.57 8.62
N THR A 124 -2.68 -17.80 8.27
CA THR A 124 -1.75 -18.75 7.66
C THR A 124 -1.97 -18.85 6.14
N THR A 125 -1.05 -19.52 5.46
CA THR A 125 -1.21 -19.89 4.04
C THR A 125 -2.49 -20.68 3.79
N GLU A 126 -2.90 -21.56 4.72
CA GLU A 126 -4.16 -22.29 4.62
C GLU A 126 -5.38 -21.36 4.73
N ASP A 127 -5.36 -20.39 5.65
CA ASP A 127 -6.41 -19.36 5.77
C ASP A 127 -6.53 -18.56 4.47
N ALA A 128 -5.40 -18.17 3.84
CA ALA A 128 -5.39 -17.47 2.56
C ALA A 128 -5.96 -18.33 1.42
N MET A 129 -5.63 -19.62 1.36
CA MET A 129 -6.22 -20.55 0.38
C MET A 129 -7.73 -20.69 0.53
N ASN A 130 -8.27 -20.60 1.74
CA ASN A 130 -9.69 -20.72 2.00
C ASN A 130 -10.51 -19.56 1.41
N VAL A 131 -9.92 -18.37 1.23
CA VAL A 131 -10.55 -17.19 0.59
C VAL A 131 -11.14 -17.54 -0.78
N PHE A 132 -10.39 -18.29 -1.57
CA PHE A 132 -10.73 -18.56 -2.98
C PHE A 132 -11.94 -19.48 -3.17
N LYS A 133 -12.45 -20.09 -2.11
CA LYS A 133 -13.71 -20.86 -2.13
C LYS A 133 -14.95 -19.97 -2.26
N PHE A 134 -14.84 -18.70 -1.86
CA PHE A 134 -15.90 -17.70 -1.88
C PHE A 134 -15.84 -16.75 -3.07
N LEU A 135 -14.78 -16.87 -3.89
CA LEU A 135 -14.45 -15.94 -4.95
C LEU A 135 -15.35 -16.16 -6.18
N THR A 136 -15.94 -15.09 -6.65
CA THR A 136 -16.68 -14.97 -7.90
C THR A 136 -16.07 -13.86 -8.73
N VAL A 137 -15.99 -14.03 -10.03
CA VAL A 137 -15.40 -13.03 -10.93
C VAL A 137 -16.45 -12.38 -11.82
N CYS A 138 -16.18 -11.14 -12.22
CA CYS A 138 -16.94 -10.42 -13.24
C CYS A 138 -15.96 -9.75 -14.23
N GLU A 139 -16.49 -9.28 -15.35
CA GLU A 139 -15.75 -8.48 -16.31
C GLU A 139 -16.14 -6.99 -16.18
N TYR A 140 -15.30 -6.10 -16.71
CA TYR A 140 -15.62 -4.68 -16.74
C TYR A 140 -16.93 -4.41 -17.50
N GLY A 141 -17.73 -3.49 -17.00
CA GLY A 141 -19.02 -3.11 -17.56
C GLY A 141 -20.15 -4.13 -17.36
N GLN A 142 -19.86 -5.31 -16.80
CA GLN A 142 -20.87 -6.30 -16.47
C GLN A 142 -21.70 -5.86 -15.28
N THR A 143 -23.03 -5.79 -15.45
CA THR A 143 -23.94 -5.58 -14.31
C THR A 143 -24.13 -6.88 -13.57
N VAL A 144 -23.84 -6.90 -12.27
CA VAL A 144 -23.98 -8.06 -11.39
C VAL A 144 -25.00 -7.74 -10.31
N GLU A 145 -26.04 -8.56 -10.19
CA GLU A 145 -26.96 -8.51 -9.06
C GLU A 145 -26.29 -9.05 -7.80
N LEU A 146 -26.25 -8.23 -6.75
CA LEU A 146 -25.67 -8.58 -5.46
C LEU A 146 -26.71 -9.20 -4.54
N CYS A 147 -27.82 -8.50 -4.38
CA CYS A 147 -29.00 -8.92 -3.65
C CYS A 147 -30.21 -8.10 -4.15
N GLU A 148 -31.42 -8.37 -3.62
CA GLU A 148 -32.62 -7.61 -3.99
C GLU A 148 -32.39 -6.09 -3.84
N GLY A 149 -32.64 -5.35 -4.91
CA GLY A 149 -32.49 -3.90 -4.97
C GLY A 149 -31.03 -3.40 -5.03
N VAL A 150 -30.03 -4.28 -5.27
CA VAL A 150 -28.63 -3.86 -5.35
C VAL A 150 -27.93 -4.51 -6.52
N THR A 151 -27.41 -3.69 -7.45
CA THR A 151 -26.53 -4.15 -8.52
C THR A 151 -25.17 -3.44 -8.48
N ALA A 152 -24.15 -4.10 -8.99
CA ALA A 152 -22.77 -3.58 -9.07
C ALA A 152 -22.28 -3.60 -10.52
N VAL A 153 -21.51 -2.59 -10.89
CA VAL A 153 -20.72 -2.53 -12.12
C VAL A 153 -19.29 -2.16 -11.77
N PHE A 154 -18.34 -2.93 -12.28
CA PHE A 154 -16.90 -2.69 -12.15
C PHE A 154 -16.41 -1.97 -13.40
N THR A 155 -15.79 -0.80 -13.23
CA THR A 155 -15.28 0.06 -14.30
C THR A 155 -13.77 0.23 -14.12
N ASP A 156 -12.99 0.17 -15.20
CA ASP A 156 -11.54 0.24 -15.13
C ASP A 156 -11.06 1.50 -14.43
N ALA A 157 -10.31 1.33 -13.36
CA ALA A 157 -9.74 2.41 -12.56
C ALA A 157 -8.32 2.81 -13.00
N GLY A 158 -7.69 2.07 -13.92
CA GLY A 158 -6.38 2.40 -14.49
C GLY A 158 -5.19 2.40 -13.52
N HIS A 159 -5.37 1.84 -12.31
CA HIS A 159 -4.35 1.87 -11.25
C HIS A 159 -3.44 0.64 -11.24
N LEU A 160 -4.04 -0.50 -11.39
CA LEU A 160 -3.39 -1.81 -11.45
C LEU A 160 -4.15 -2.66 -12.46
N LEU A 161 -3.48 -3.62 -13.08
CA LEU A 161 -4.14 -4.55 -13.99
C LEU A 161 -5.34 -5.22 -13.30
N GLY A 162 -6.54 -5.00 -13.81
CA GLY A 162 -7.79 -5.49 -13.22
C GLY A 162 -8.42 -4.58 -12.16
N SER A 163 -7.79 -3.46 -11.79
CA SER A 163 -8.36 -2.50 -10.82
C SER A 163 -9.67 -1.89 -11.28
N ALA A 164 -10.58 -1.63 -10.36
CA ALA A 164 -11.89 -1.11 -10.69
C ALA A 164 -12.41 -0.05 -9.72
N SER A 165 -13.03 0.97 -10.27
CA SER A 165 -14.06 1.74 -9.57
C SER A 165 -15.36 0.94 -9.56
N ILE A 166 -16.10 0.96 -8.45
CA ILE A 166 -17.33 0.16 -8.28
C ILE A 166 -18.54 1.10 -8.19
N THR A 167 -19.44 0.98 -9.13
CA THR A 167 -20.74 1.66 -9.11
C THR A 167 -21.81 0.74 -8.56
N LEU A 168 -22.52 1.16 -7.51
CA LEU A 168 -23.64 0.46 -6.92
C LEU A 168 -24.94 1.23 -7.22
N GLU A 169 -25.89 0.56 -7.86
CA GLU A 169 -27.27 1.04 -7.96
C GLU A 169 -28.05 0.44 -6.80
N LEU A 170 -28.67 1.30 -6.01
CA LEU A 170 -29.32 0.99 -4.73
C LEU A 170 -30.80 1.31 -4.77
N ASP A 171 -31.66 0.36 -4.39
CA ASP A 171 -33.08 0.55 -4.17
C ASP A 171 -33.47 0.01 -2.79
N GLU A 172 -33.96 0.85 -1.92
CA GLU A 172 -34.50 0.47 -0.61
C GLU A 172 -35.81 1.22 -0.34
N GLY A 173 -36.92 0.49 -0.29
CA GLY A 173 -38.21 1.08 0.00
C GLY A 173 -38.69 2.11 -1.03
N GLY A 174 -38.28 1.99 -2.30
CA GLY A 174 -38.62 2.91 -3.39
C GLY A 174 -37.71 4.16 -3.44
N VAL A 175 -36.65 4.23 -2.62
CA VAL A 175 -35.62 5.26 -2.71
C VAL A 175 -34.46 4.70 -3.53
N HIS A 176 -34.17 5.36 -4.66
CA HIS A 176 -33.05 5.01 -5.54
C HIS A 176 -31.86 5.91 -5.29
N LYS A 177 -30.67 5.34 -5.21
CA LYS A 177 -29.38 6.03 -5.09
C LYS A 177 -28.29 5.32 -5.87
N THR A 178 -27.38 6.09 -6.46
CA THR A 178 -26.14 5.59 -7.06
C THR A 178 -24.98 5.94 -6.16
N LEU A 179 -24.24 4.93 -5.70
CA LEU A 179 -23.02 5.07 -4.89
C LEU A 179 -21.81 4.57 -5.67
N VAL A 180 -20.77 5.40 -5.76
CA VAL A 180 -19.52 5.04 -6.42
C VAL A 180 -18.39 4.97 -5.40
N PHE A 181 -17.64 3.86 -5.43
CA PHE A 181 -16.33 3.76 -4.80
C PHE A 181 -15.26 3.89 -5.87
N SER A 182 -14.36 4.84 -5.74
CA SER A 182 -13.28 5.03 -6.72
C SER A 182 -12.33 3.83 -6.76
N GLY A 183 -12.13 3.14 -5.64
CA GLY A 183 -10.91 2.38 -5.40
C GLY A 183 -9.73 3.34 -5.46
N ASP A 184 -8.57 2.84 -5.88
CA ASP A 184 -7.44 3.68 -6.24
C ASP A 184 -7.53 4.05 -7.71
N ILE A 185 -7.46 5.35 -7.99
CA ILE A 185 -7.55 5.91 -9.34
C ILE A 185 -6.15 5.93 -9.95
N GLY A 186 -6.02 5.39 -11.15
CA GLY A 186 -4.77 5.32 -11.85
C GLY A 186 -4.27 6.63 -12.40
N ASN A 187 -2.96 6.68 -12.65
CA ASN A 187 -2.36 7.75 -13.43
C ASN A 187 -2.66 7.54 -14.92
N VAL A 188 -2.57 8.59 -15.73
CA VAL A 188 -2.77 8.52 -17.18
C VAL A 188 -1.47 8.20 -17.93
N ASP A 189 -1.60 7.77 -19.18
CA ASP A 189 -0.48 7.46 -20.08
C ASP A 189 0.52 6.43 -19.52
N GLN A 190 0.05 5.52 -18.66
CA GLN A 190 0.87 4.42 -18.17
C GLN A 190 0.90 3.28 -19.18
N PRO A 191 2.07 2.63 -19.40
CA PRO A 191 2.13 1.51 -20.32
C PRO A 191 1.36 0.30 -19.77
N ILE A 192 0.89 -0.56 -20.68
CA ILE A 192 0.26 -1.85 -20.42
C ILE A 192 -1.22 -1.74 -20.06
N ILE A 193 -1.60 -0.84 -19.15
CA ILE A 193 -2.97 -0.70 -18.66
C ILE A 193 -3.63 0.55 -19.24
N ARG A 194 -4.96 0.53 -19.31
CA ARG A 194 -5.74 1.65 -19.82
C ARG A 194 -5.82 2.77 -18.79
N ASP A 195 -6.03 3.98 -19.28
CA ASP A 195 -6.34 5.12 -18.42
C ASP A 195 -7.65 4.92 -17.62
N PRO A 196 -7.79 5.58 -16.46
CA PRO A 196 -9.03 5.52 -15.68
C PRO A 196 -10.25 5.95 -16.49
N GLN A 197 -11.29 5.14 -16.48
CA GLN A 197 -12.54 5.51 -17.11
C GLN A 197 -13.31 6.52 -16.25
N LEU A 198 -13.68 7.65 -16.88
CA LEU A 198 -14.46 8.68 -16.21
C LEU A 198 -15.92 8.25 -16.06
N LEU A 199 -16.40 8.26 -14.83
CA LEU A 199 -17.80 8.01 -14.48
C LEU A 199 -18.62 9.31 -14.57
N LYS A 200 -19.92 9.19 -14.95
CA LYS A 200 -20.73 10.37 -15.26
C LYS A 200 -21.82 10.68 -14.25
N LYS A 201 -22.25 9.67 -13.48
CA LYS A 201 -23.39 9.81 -12.57
C LYS A 201 -23.12 9.13 -11.24
N ALA A 202 -23.40 9.83 -10.15
CA ALA A 202 -23.46 9.30 -8.81
C ALA A 202 -24.25 10.26 -7.91
N ASP A 203 -25.02 9.73 -6.96
CA ASP A 203 -25.52 10.52 -5.83
C ASP A 203 -24.44 10.70 -4.78
N TYR A 204 -23.66 9.66 -4.54
CA TYR A 204 -22.59 9.63 -3.54
C TYR A 204 -21.31 9.03 -4.11
N VAL A 205 -20.17 9.58 -3.69
CA VAL A 205 -18.86 9.10 -4.11
C VAL A 205 -17.98 8.91 -2.87
N VAL A 206 -17.35 7.75 -2.76
CA VAL A 206 -16.22 7.49 -1.85
C VAL A 206 -14.96 7.52 -2.69
N MET A 207 -14.08 8.50 -2.44
CA MET A 207 -12.97 8.84 -3.34
C MET A 207 -11.63 8.83 -2.62
N GLU A 208 -10.61 8.25 -3.25
CA GLU A 208 -9.22 8.34 -2.80
C GLU A 208 -8.67 9.76 -2.86
N SER A 209 -7.58 10.01 -2.14
CA SER A 209 -6.87 11.30 -2.12
C SER A 209 -5.37 11.15 -1.87
N THR A 210 -4.75 10.07 -2.36
CA THR A 210 -3.32 9.76 -2.13
C THR A 210 -2.40 10.92 -2.52
N TYR A 211 -2.63 11.53 -3.67
CA TYR A 211 -1.91 12.70 -4.17
C TYR A 211 -2.79 13.95 -4.26
N GLY A 212 -3.75 14.09 -3.37
CA GLY A 212 -4.67 15.25 -3.32
C GLY A 212 -3.99 16.60 -3.07
N ASP A 213 -2.68 16.62 -2.77
CA ASP A 213 -1.91 17.83 -2.46
C ASP A 213 -0.83 18.18 -3.48
N ARG A 214 -0.62 17.36 -4.53
CA ARG A 214 0.49 17.55 -5.47
C ARG A 214 0.31 16.84 -6.80
N ASN A 215 0.95 17.39 -7.82
CA ASN A 215 1.08 16.78 -9.14
C ASN A 215 2.36 15.96 -9.25
N HIS A 216 2.36 15.00 -10.19
CA HIS A 216 3.56 14.27 -10.58
C HIS A 216 4.49 15.17 -11.38
N THR A 217 5.78 14.87 -11.31
CA THR A 217 6.75 15.52 -12.18
C THR A 217 6.57 15.01 -13.61
N GLU A 218 6.38 15.89 -14.57
CA GLU A 218 6.38 15.51 -15.97
C GLU A 218 7.74 14.92 -16.36
N VAL A 219 7.71 13.74 -16.98
CA VAL A 219 8.89 13.07 -17.54
C VAL A 219 8.68 12.91 -19.03
N TRP A 220 9.54 13.53 -19.82
CA TRP A 220 9.42 13.54 -21.29
C TRP A 220 9.60 12.16 -21.91
N SER A 221 10.46 11.32 -21.33
CA SER A 221 10.69 9.95 -21.78
C SER A 221 11.30 9.10 -20.67
N TYR A 222 10.51 8.21 -20.10
CA TYR A 222 11.00 7.24 -19.10
C TYR A 222 12.05 6.31 -19.69
N THR A 223 11.88 5.91 -20.95
CA THR A 223 12.78 5.01 -21.64
C THR A 223 14.17 5.63 -21.81
N ASP A 224 14.25 6.90 -22.25
CA ASP A 224 15.53 7.58 -22.49
C ASP A 224 16.28 7.86 -21.18
N GLU A 225 15.58 8.40 -20.15
CA GLU A 225 16.21 8.69 -18.86
C GLU A 225 16.71 7.41 -18.16
N LEU A 226 15.93 6.33 -18.22
CA LEU A 226 16.36 5.05 -17.65
C LEU A 226 17.54 4.47 -18.44
N ALA A 227 17.53 4.58 -19.77
CA ALA A 227 18.63 4.13 -20.62
C ALA A 227 19.94 4.87 -20.30
N GLU A 228 19.91 6.20 -20.09
CA GLU A 228 21.08 6.99 -19.72
C GLU A 228 21.69 6.52 -18.40
N ILE A 229 20.84 6.30 -17.36
CA ILE A 229 21.30 5.80 -16.06
C ILE A 229 21.93 4.42 -16.19
N ILE A 230 21.32 3.53 -16.99
CA ILE A 230 21.81 2.17 -17.23
C ILE A 230 23.17 2.24 -17.96
N ASP A 231 23.25 2.99 -19.06
CA ASP A 231 24.45 3.09 -19.89
C ASP A 231 25.64 3.65 -19.09
N GLU A 232 25.43 4.74 -18.35
CA GLU A 232 26.43 5.35 -17.48
C GLU A 232 26.94 4.35 -16.42
N THR A 233 26.02 3.65 -15.74
CA THR A 233 26.34 2.80 -14.59
C THR A 233 27.04 1.51 -15.04
N LEU A 234 26.48 0.82 -16.04
CA LEU A 234 27.07 -0.42 -16.55
C LEU A 234 28.40 -0.17 -17.25
N GLY A 235 28.56 0.95 -17.96
CA GLY A 235 29.80 1.37 -18.60
C GLY A 235 30.95 1.61 -17.61
N LYS A 236 30.64 1.96 -16.34
CA LYS A 236 31.59 2.06 -15.24
C LYS A 236 31.85 0.72 -14.53
N GLY A 237 31.30 -0.38 -15.00
CA GLY A 237 31.39 -1.70 -14.37
C GLY A 237 30.58 -1.82 -13.08
N GLY A 238 29.56 -0.99 -12.89
CA GLY A 238 28.65 -1.00 -11.74
C GLY A 238 27.39 -1.80 -12.00
N ASN A 239 26.56 -1.95 -10.97
CA ASN A 239 25.22 -2.53 -11.05
C ASN A 239 24.15 -1.45 -10.91
N VAL A 240 23.03 -1.61 -11.64
CA VAL A 240 21.81 -0.84 -11.41
C VAL A 240 20.90 -1.67 -10.52
N VAL A 241 20.61 -1.20 -9.31
CA VAL A 241 19.74 -1.88 -8.34
C VAL A 241 18.42 -1.10 -8.25
N ILE A 242 17.31 -1.75 -8.56
CA ILE A 242 15.99 -1.12 -8.63
C ILE A 242 15.08 -1.74 -7.58
N PRO A 243 14.87 -1.09 -6.43
CA PRO A 243 13.81 -1.46 -5.49
C PRO A 243 12.45 -1.27 -6.16
N SER A 244 11.65 -2.34 -6.26
CA SER A 244 10.38 -2.28 -6.98
C SER A 244 9.28 -3.07 -6.25
N PHE A 245 8.03 -2.60 -6.37
CA PHE A 245 6.89 -3.44 -6.04
C PHE A 245 6.81 -4.62 -7.02
N ALA A 246 6.47 -5.78 -6.50
CA ALA A 246 6.48 -7.02 -7.28
C ALA A 246 5.37 -7.05 -8.35
N VAL A 247 4.27 -6.35 -8.11
CA VAL A 247 3.08 -6.30 -8.98
C VAL A 247 2.90 -4.88 -9.52
N GLY A 248 2.65 -4.75 -10.80
CA GLY A 248 2.52 -3.50 -11.54
C GLY A 248 3.88 -2.90 -11.92
N ARG A 249 4.56 -2.27 -10.98
CA ARG A 249 5.82 -1.53 -11.22
C ARG A 249 6.94 -2.38 -11.83
N THR A 250 7.10 -3.61 -11.41
CA THR A 250 8.11 -4.51 -12.00
C THR A 250 7.79 -4.79 -13.47
N GLN A 251 6.53 -4.97 -13.82
CA GLN A 251 6.11 -5.24 -15.20
C GLN A 251 6.30 -4.00 -16.10
N GLU A 252 6.00 -2.81 -15.61
CA GLU A 252 6.29 -1.55 -16.33
C GLU A 252 7.80 -1.37 -16.58
N LEU A 253 8.64 -1.65 -15.57
CA LEU A 253 10.10 -1.62 -15.76
C LEU A 253 10.57 -2.61 -16.83
N LEU A 254 9.99 -3.81 -16.87
CA LEU A 254 10.31 -4.79 -17.91
C LEU A 254 9.90 -4.30 -19.30
N TYR A 255 8.75 -3.64 -19.40
CA TYR A 255 8.28 -3.03 -20.64
C TYR A 255 9.29 -1.97 -21.14
N PHE A 256 9.69 -1.03 -20.30
CA PHE A 256 10.69 0.00 -20.66
C PHE A 256 12.05 -0.61 -20.99
N ILE A 257 12.52 -1.60 -20.22
CA ILE A 257 13.82 -2.24 -20.47
C ILE A 257 13.79 -3.01 -21.82
N ARG A 258 12.67 -3.62 -22.18
CA ARG A 258 12.51 -4.22 -23.51
C ARG A 258 12.66 -3.16 -24.60
N GLU A 259 11.97 -2.03 -24.48
CA GLU A 259 12.11 -0.93 -25.46
C GLU A 259 13.54 -0.41 -25.54
N ILE A 260 14.22 -0.22 -24.41
CA ILE A 260 15.64 0.19 -24.36
C ILE A 260 16.53 -0.78 -25.14
N LYS A 261 16.27 -2.09 -24.99
CA LYS A 261 17.03 -3.12 -25.73
C LYS A 261 16.69 -3.16 -27.21
N ASP A 262 15.41 -3.09 -27.56
CA ASP A 262 14.94 -3.13 -28.95
C ASP A 262 15.45 -1.92 -29.74
N GLN A 263 15.51 -0.75 -29.14
CA GLN A 263 16.06 0.48 -29.73
C GLN A 263 17.59 0.57 -29.60
N GLY A 264 18.22 -0.32 -28.84
CA GLY A 264 19.67 -0.34 -28.62
C GLY A 264 20.19 0.95 -27.99
N LEU A 265 19.49 1.52 -27.01
CA LEU A 265 19.84 2.81 -26.38
C LEU A 265 21.06 2.70 -25.49
N VAL A 266 21.32 1.56 -24.86
CA VAL A 266 22.51 1.29 -24.05
C VAL A 266 23.65 0.84 -24.95
N LYS A 267 24.71 1.63 -25.03
CA LYS A 267 25.87 1.41 -25.93
C LYS A 267 27.07 0.77 -25.24
N SER A 268 27.27 1.05 -23.95
CA SER A 268 28.45 0.59 -23.19
C SER A 268 28.43 -0.93 -22.98
N VAL A 269 27.24 -1.52 -22.74
CA VAL A 269 27.04 -2.95 -22.52
C VAL A 269 25.74 -3.36 -23.23
N PRO A 270 25.71 -3.50 -24.57
CA PRO A 270 24.45 -3.73 -25.34
C PRO A 270 23.68 -4.96 -24.88
N ASP A 271 24.38 -6.04 -24.53
CA ASP A 271 23.80 -7.30 -24.10
C ASP A 271 23.67 -7.43 -22.57
N PHE A 272 23.44 -6.33 -21.87
CA PHE A 272 23.38 -6.32 -20.41
C PHE A 272 22.34 -7.31 -19.84
N PRO A 273 22.69 -8.05 -18.78
CA PRO A 273 21.75 -8.97 -18.13
C PRO A 273 20.83 -8.23 -17.14
N VAL A 274 19.59 -8.68 -17.08
CA VAL A 274 18.55 -8.18 -16.17
C VAL A 274 18.06 -9.33 -15.30
N TYR A 275 18.04 -9.12 -13.99
CA TYR A 275 17.60 -10.12 -13.03
C TYR A 275 16.39 -9.61 -12.26
N ILE A 276 15.28 -10.40 -12.30
CA ILE A 276 14.15 -10.21 -11.38
C ILE A 276 14.37 -11.13 -10.19
N ASP A 277 14.76 -10.56 -9.06
CA ASP A 277 14.98 -11.32 -7.83
C ASP A 277 13.82 -11.14 -6.85
N SER A 278 12.66 -11.66 -7.25
CA SER A 278 11.43 -11.70 -6.48
C SER A 278 10.52 -12.82 -6.99
N PRO A 279 10.27 -13.88 -6.18
CA PRO A 279 9.33 -14.94 -6.56
C PRO A 279 7.91 -14.40 -6.85
N LEU A 280 7.44 -13.43 -6.05
CA LEU A 280 6.16 -12.78 -6.26
C LEU A 280 6.11 -12.03 -7.60
N ALA A 281 7.18 -11.29 -7.95
CA ALA A 281 7.24 -10.57 -9.22
C ALA A 281 7.21 -11.54 -10.42
N LYS A 282 7.87 -12.69 -10.32
CA LYS A 282 7.78 -13.76 -11.33
C LYS A 282 6.34 -14.26 -11.47
N ALA A 283 5.68 -14.58 -10.37
CA ALA A 283 4.29 -15.05 -10.39
C ALA A 283 3.34 -13.99 -10.99
N ALA A 284 3.52 -12.71 -10.61
CA ALA A 284 2.76 -11.59 -11.18
C ALA A 284 2.99 -11.47 -12.69
N THR A 285 4.24 -11.52 -13.15
CA THR A 285 4.55 -11.45 -14.57
C THR A 285 3.87 -12.60 -15.36
N THR A 286 3.69 -13.77 -14.76
CA THR A 286 2.93 -14.86 -15.38
C THR A 286 1.46 -14.48 -15.56
N VAL A 287 0.83 -13.79 -14.60
CA VAL A 287 -0.55 -13.28 -14.75
C VAL A 287 -0.61 -12.24 -15.88
N PHE A 288 0.37 -11.32 -15.94
CA PHE A 288 0.48 -10.31 -16.99
C PHE A 288 0.78 -10.88 -18.40
N CYS A 289 1.20 -12.15 -18.50
CA CYS A 289 1.36 -12.89 -19.75
C CYS A 289 0.13 -13.73 -20.13
N GLY A 290 -0.93 -13.72 -19.32
CA GLY A 290 -2.15 -14.50 -19.53
C GLY A 290 -3.10 -13.90 -20.58
N ASP A 291 -4.33 -14.38 -20.61
CA ASP A 291 -5.39 -13.78 -21.43
C ASP A 291 -5.88 -12.49 -20.77
N LEU A 292 -5.46 -11.36 -21.34
CA LEU A 292 -5.76 -10.01 -20.84
C LEU A 292 -6.64 -9.20 -21.79
N HIS A 293 -7.36 -9.88 -22.69
CA HIS A 293 -8.31 -9.20 -23.56
C HIS A 293 -9.31 -8.39 -22.72
N GLY A 294 -9.45 -7.10 -23.04
CA GLY A 294 -10.31 -6.16 -22.30
C GLY A 294 -9.65 -5.45 -21.11
N TYR A 295 -8.38 -5.74 -20.80
CA TYR A 295 -7.64 -5.13 -19.68
C TYR A 295 -6.42 -4.31 -20.12
N LEU A 296 -5.86 -4.58 -21.31
CA LEU A 296 -4.68 -3.91 -21.86
C LEU A 296 -5.05 -2.63 -22.60
N ASP A 297 -4.11 -1.69 -22.66
CA ASP A 297 -4.15 -0.54 -23.55
C ASP A 297 -3.98 -0.95 -25.02
N GLU A 298 -4.14 -0.01 -25.96
CA GLU A 298 -4.07 -0.30 -27.40
C GLU A 298 -2.65 -0.71 -27.83
N ALA A 299 -1.61 -0.07 -27.26
CA ALA A 299 -0.22 -0.35 -27.61
C ALA A 299 0.22 -1.76 -27.17
N ALA A 300 -0.13 -2.14 -25.94
CA ALA A 300 0.12 -3.48 -25.43
C ALA A 300 -0.67 -4.55 -26.21
N LEU A 301 -1.91 -4.27 -26.59
CA LEU A 301 -2.73 -5.17 -27.42
C LEU A 301 -2.12 -5.39 -28.81
N GLU A 302 -1.56 -4.36 -29.44
CA GLU A 302 -0.86 -4.48 -30.72
C GLU A 302 0.37 -5.37 -30.59
N LEU A 303 1.20 -5.15 -29.55
CA LEU A 303 2.37 -6.00 -29.29
C LEU A 303 2.00 -7.48 -29.15
N VAL A 304 0.93 -7.77 -28.40
CA VAL A 304 0.45 -9.15 -28.21
C VAL A 304 -0.06 -9.76 -29.51
N LYS A 305 -0.77 -8.98 -30.35
CA LYS A 305 -1.26 -9.45 -31.69
C LYS A 305 -0.12 -9.78 -32.63
N ASP A 306 0.98 -9.03 -32.57
CA ASP A 306 2.16 -9.26 -33.37
C ASP A 306 3.02 -10.44 -32.88
N GLY A 307 2.58 -11.12 -31.83
CA GLY A 307 3.31 -12.24 -31.20
C GLY A 307 4.51 -11.81 -30.37
N THR A 308 4.63 -10.52 -30.06
CA THR A 308 5.69 -9.98 -29.22
C THR A 308 5.38 -10.24 -27.73
N HIS A 309 6.33 -10.82 -27.02
CA HIS A 309 6.21 -10.99 -25.57
C HIS A 309 6.60 -9.70 -24.86
N MET A 310 5.63 -8.96 -24.31
CA MET A 310 5.83 -7.66 -23.66
C MET A 310 6.93 -7.64 -22.59
N PHE A 311 7.15 -8.76 -21.91
CA PHE A 311 8.05 -8.88 -20.76
C PHE A 311 9.19 -9.87 -21.01
N SER A 312 9.48 -10.21 -22.27
CA SER A 312 10.56 -11.15 -22.62
C SER A 312 11.54 -10.50 -23.58
N PHE A 313 12.80 -10.57 -23.25
CA PHE A 313 13.92 -10.08 -24.06
C PHE A 313 15.20 -10.87 -23.76
N PRO A 314 16.24 -10.82 -24.63
CA PRO A 314 17.49 -11.51 -24.39
C PRO A 314 18.14 -11.12 -23.04
N ASN A 315 18.72 -12.10 -22.34
CA ASN A 315 19.38 -11.93 -21.05
C ASN A 315 18.48 -11.44 -19.90
N LEU A 316 17.17 -11.71 -19.96
CA LEU A 316 16.27 -11.62 -18.81
C LEU A 316 16.32 -12.93 -18.01
N HIS A 317 16.58 -12.82 -16.72
CA HIS A 317 16.70 -13.94 -15.79
C HIS A 317 15.73 -13.79 -14.63
N LEU A 318 14.92 -14.81 -14.36
CA LEU A 318 14.02 -14.88 -13.23
C LEU A 318 14.68 -15.72 -12.12
N VAL A 319 14.97 -15.11 -10.98
CA VAL A 319 15.67 -15.73 -9.84
C VAL A 319 14.66 -16.36 -8.90
N GLU A 320 14.77 -17.67 -8.67
CA GLU A 320 13.82 -18.41 -7.86
C GLU A 320 14.37 -18.69 -6.47
N THR A 321 15.59 -19.21 -6.39
CA THR A 321 16.18 -19.72 -5.16
C THR A 321 16.97 -18.66 -4.39
N THR A 322 17.11 -18.89 -3.10
CA THR A 322 17.98 -18.06 -2.24
C THR A 322 19.45 -18.16 -2.64
N GLU A 323 19.87 -19.31 -3.16
CA GLU A 323 21.24 -19.52 -3.59
C GLU A 323 21.55 -18.71 -4.85
N GLU A 324 20.69 -18.75 -5.87
CA GLU A 324 20.80 -17.90 -7.05
C GLU A 324 20.88 -16.40 -6.68
N SER A 325 19.99 -15.94 -5.77
CA SER A 325 19.99 -14.58 -5.26
C SER A 325 21.31 -14.19 -4.59
N ARG A 326 21.93 -15.11 -3.84
CA ARG A 326 23.25 -14.89 -3.25
C ARG A 326 24.35 -14.79 -4.29
N MET A 327 24.32 -15.65 -5.30
CA MET A 327 25.31 -15.64 -6.38
C MET A 327 25.33 -14.33 -7.15
N LEU A 328 24.19 -13.65 -7.34
CA LEU A 328 24.12 -12.32 -7.95
C LEU A 328 25.01 -11.29 -7.25
N ASN A 329 25.12 -11.37 -5.93
CA ASN A 329 25.93 -10.44 -5.16
C ASN A 329 27.44 -10.75 -5.22
N LEU A 330 27.82 -11.96 -5.61
CA LEU A 330 29.21 -12.40 -5.79
C LEU A 330 29.71 -12.18 -7.22
N ASP A 331 28.81 -12.24 -8.20
CA ASP A 331 29.14 -12.04 -9.61
C ASP A 331 29.42 -10.56 -9.90
N LYS A 332 30.59 -10.29 -10.50
CA LYS A 332 31.09 -8.94 -10.80
C LYS A 332 30.62 -8.39 -12.16
N THR A 333 29.94 -9.20 -12.96
CA THR A 333 29.40 -8.76 -14.26
C THR A 333 28.41 -7.61 -14.02
N PRO A 334 28.56 -6.46 -14.71
CA PRO A 334 27.59 -5.37 -14.65
C PRO A 334 26.19 -5.85 -15.03
N LYS A 335 25.18 -5.52 -14.21
CA LYS A 335 23.81 -6.03 -14.38
C LYS A 335 22.76 -5.11 -13.80
N ILE A 336 21.53 -5.30 -14.23
CA ILE A 336 20.35 -4.73 -13.58
C ILE A 336 19.78 -5.77 -12.62
N ILE A 337 19.42 -5.36 -11.39
CA ILE A 337 18.76 -6.18 -10.39
C ILE A 337 17.47 -5.48 -9.96
N ILE A 338 16.33 -6.06 -10.29
CA ILE A 338 15.00 -5.61 -9.86
C ILE A 338 14.55 -6.52 -8.73
N SER A 339 14.26 -5.97 -7.56
CA SER A 339 13.94 -6.78 -6.38
C SER A 339 12.96 -6.07 -5.43
N ALA A 340 12.03 -6.82 -4.85
CA ALA A 340 11.12 -6.34 -3.82
C ALA A 340 11.80 -6.33 -2.43
N SER A 341 11.43 -5.41 -1.51
CA SER A 341 10.31 -4.46 -1.57
C SER A 341 10.71 -3.11 -2.16
N GLY A 342 9.74 -2.38 -2.69
CA GLY A 342 9.96 -1.05 -3.28
C GLY A 342 10.48 0.00 -2.29
N MET A 343 10.14 -0.11 -0.99
CA MET A 343 10.59 0.81 0.08
C MET A 343 11.83 0.32 0.84
N CYS A 344 12.42 -0.82 0.46
CA CYS A 344 13.64 -1.40 1.02
C CYS A 344 13.56 -1.88 2.48
N ASP A 345 12.40 -1.97 3.09
CA ASP A 345 12.24 -2.36 4.49
C ASP A 345 12.27 -3.87 4.70
N ALA A 346 11.96 -4.65 3.67
CA ALA A 346 11.94 -6.10 3.68
C ALA A 346 12.49 -6.68 2.38
N GLY A 347 12.56 -8.00 2.29
CA GLY A 347 12.86 -8.73 1.07
C GLY A 347 14.34 -8.81 0.68
N ARG A 348 14.55 -9.42 -0.49
CA ARG A 348 15.89 -9.69 -1.05
C ARG A 348 16.64 -8.41 -1.44
N ILE A 349 15.92 -7.33 -1.75
CA ILE A 349 16.49 -6.01 -2.07
C ILE A 349 17.50 -5.55 -1.02
N ARG A 350 17.25 -5.81 0.27
CA ARG A 350 18.16 -5.41 1.35
C ARG A 350 19.53 -6.05 1.26
N HIS A 351 19.61 -7.27 0.73
CA HIS A 351 20.88 -7.95 0.48
C HIS A 351 21.60 -7.31 -0.70
N HIS A 352 20.89 -6.99 -1.77
CA HIS A 352 21.48 -6.30 -2.93
C HIS A 352 21.98 -4.90 -2.55
N LEU A 353 21.23 -4.15 -1.75
CA LEU A 353 21.67 -2.84 -1.24
C LEU A 353 22.92 -2.97 -0.38
N LYS A 354 23.02 -3.96 0.51
CA LYS A 354 24.21 -4.22 1.32
C LYS A 354 25.47 -4.38 0.45
N HIS A 355 25.36 -5.04 -0.70
CA HIS A 355 26.47 -5.34 -1.59
C HIS A 355 26.77 -4.25 -2.62
N ASN A 356 25.85 -3.31 -2.86
CA ASN A 356 25.99 -2.29 -3.91
C ASN A 356 26.09 -0.85 -3.39
N LEU A 357 25.53 -0.49 -2.23
CA LEU A 357 25.53 0.89 -1.71
C LEU A 357 26.93 1.48 -1.52
N TRP A 358 27.91 0.68 -1.09
CA TRP A 358 29.29 1.15 -0.87
C TRP A 358 30.13 1.26 -2.16
N ARG A 359 29.59 0.81 -3.31
CA ARG A 359 30.25 0.81 -4.62
C ARG A 359 29.93 2.10 -5.36
N ALA A 360 30.94 2.99 -5.52
CA ALA A 360 30.75 4.29 -6.19
C ALA A 360 30.41 4.19 -7.68
N ASN A 361 30.62 3.03 -8.31
CA ASN A 361 30.26 2.78 -9.70
C ASN A 361 28.86 2.19 -9.87
N SER A 362 28.14 1.85 -8.80
CA SER A 362 26.78 1.33 -8.85
C SER A 362 25.75 2.44 -8.70
N ALA A 363 24.51 2.18 -9.12
CA ALA A 363 23.37 3.06 -8.91
C ALA A 363 22.21 2.33 -8.21
N VAL A 364 21.48 3.05 -7.37
CA VAL A 364 20.18 2.64 -6.81
C VAL A 364 19.12 3.56 -7.38
N VAL A 365 18.15 3.00 -8.10
CA VAL A 365 17.13 3.75 -8.81
C VAL A 365 15.78 3.50 -8.15
N PHE A 366 15.24 4.49 -7.46
CA PHE A 366 13.90 4.45 -6.89
C PHE A 366 12.87 4.84 -7.96
N VAL A 367 11.86 3.99 -8.12
CA VAL A 367 10.83 4.11 -9.16
C VAL A 367 9.42 4.25 -8.55
N GLY A 368 9.31 4.66 -7.31
CA GLY A 368 8.05 4.83 -6.61
C GLY A 368 8.23 5.59 -5.31
N PHE A 369 7.10 5.98 -4.71
CA PHE A 369 7.05 6.74 -3.46
C PHE A 369 7.79 6.02 -2.33
N GLN A 370 8.51 6.80 -1.54
CA GLN A 370 9.24 6.33 -0.37
C GLN A 370 8.66 6.96 0.90
N SER A 371 7.93 6.18 1.69
CA SER A 371 7.28 6.66 2.91
C SER A 371 8.29 7.12 3.96
N PRO A 372 7.99 8.18 4.74
CA PRO A 372 8.84 8.64 5.83
C PRO A 372 9.22 7.51 6.79
N GLY A 373 10.53 7.39 7.10
CA GLY A 373 11.08 6.40 8.01
C GLY A 373 11.53 5.10 7.40
N THR A 374 11.18 4.81 6.16
CA THR A 374 11.68 3.65 5.43
C THR A 374 13.18 3.78 5.10
N LEU A 375 13.81 2.66 4.78
CA LEU A 375 15.20 2.68 4.33
C LEU A 375 15.34 3.44 3.00
N GLY A 376 14.41 3.23 2.07
CA GLY A 376 14.41 3.93 0.79
C GLY A 376 14.33 5.45 0.96
N ARG A 377 13.49 5.94 1.87
CA ARG A 377 13.40 7.37 2.19
C ARG A 377 14.71 7.94 2.74
N LYS A 378 15.37 7.22 3.64
CA LYS A 378 16.68 7.64 4.18
C LYS A 378 17.73 7.77 3.09
N LEU A 379 17.74 6.85 2.12
CA LEU A 379 18.66 6.90 0.98
C LEU A 379 18.37 8.10 0.07
N LEU A 380 17.10 8.37 -0.21
CA LEU A 380 16.69 9.56 -0.99
C LEU A 380 17.01 10.88 -0.27
N ASP A 381 16.90 10.91 1.06
CA ASP A 381 17.26 12.07 1.88
C ASP A 381 18.79 12.30 1.97
N GLY A 382 19.59 11.46 1.29
CA GLY A 382 21.04 11.64 1.21
C GLY A 382 21.83 11.09 2.40
N ALA A 383 21.35 10.02 3.06
CA ALA A 383 22.10 9.38 4.14
C ALA A 383 23.50 8.94 3.67
N GLU A 384 24.56 9.35 4.37
CA GLU A 384 25.95 8.96 4.09
C GLU A 384 26.24 7.50 4.46
N SER A 385 25.53 6.95 5.43
CA SER A 385 25.57 5.54 5.81
C SER A 385 24.19 5.04 6.28
N VAL A 386 23.96 3.73 6.14
CA VAL A 386 22.75 3.05 6.60
C VAL A 386 23.10 1.73 7.31
N LYS A 387 22.25 1.31 8.25
CA LYS A 387 22.45 0.04 8.96
C LYS A 387 21.63 -1.08 8.31
N LEU A 388 22.31 -2.09 7.75
CA LEU A 388 21.72 -3.28 7.14
C LEU A 388 22.23 -4.54 7.84
N PHE A 389 21.32 -5.39 8.30
CA PHE A 389 21.63 -6.65 9.02
C PHE A 389 22.63 -6.50 10.18
N GLY A 390 22.61 -5.34 10.85
CA GLY A 390 23.51 -5.04 11.96
C GLY A 390 24.84 -4.39 11.57
N GLU A 391 25.16 -4.34 10.28
CA GLU A 391 26.37 -3.70 9.74
C GLU A 391 26.07 -2.27 9.27
N GLU A 392 27.01 -1.36 9.46
CA GLU A 392 26.97 -0.01 8.90
C GLU A 392 27.57 -0.03 7.49
N ILE A 393 26.76 0.41 6.51
CA ILE A 393 27.12 0.42 5.09
C ILE A 393 27.19 1.87 4.61
N ALA A 394 28.35 2.30 4.11
CA ALA A 394 28.51 3.61 3.50
C ALA A 394 27.68 3.70 2.20
N VAL A 395 27.07 4.86 1.95
CA VAL A 395 26.33 5.13 0.71
C VAL A 395 27.24 5.92 -0.23
N LYS A 396 27.83 5.22 -1.20
CA LYS A 396 28.70 5.79 -2.26
C LYS A 396 28.08 5.62 -3.64
N ALA A 397 27.13 4.69 -3.79
CA ALA A 397 26.38 4.49 -5.02
C ALA A 397 25.58 5.75 -5.36
N LYS A 398 25.40 6.01 -6.66
CA LYS A 398 24.48 7.05 -7.14
C LYS A 398 23.05 6.67 -6.74
N VAL A 399 22.38 7.51 -5.96
CA VAL A 399 20.97 7.34 -5.62
C VAL A 399 20.16 8.23 -6.55
N VAL A 400 19.25 7.64 -7.31
CA VAL A 400 18.40 8.31 -8.28
C VAL A 400 16.93 8.16 -7.86
N ASN A 401 16.20 9.26 -7.85
CA ASN A 401 14.76 9.25 -7.71
C ASN A 401 14.13 9.43 -9.08
N PHE A 402 13.59 8.35 -9.62
CA PHE A 402 12.94 8.33 -10.93
C PHE A 402 11.47 8.72 -10.74
N GLN A 403 11.21 10.02 -10.77
CA GLN A 403 9.89 10.58 -10.48
C GLN A 403 8.91 10.36 -11.63
N GLY A 404 7.62 10.45 -11.34
CA GLY A 404 6.54 10.37 -12.33
C GLY A 404 5.96 8.97 -12.56
N LEU A 405 6.67 7.90 -12.19
CA LEU A 405 6.12 6.55 -12.25
C LEU A 405 5.25 6.24 -11.03
N SER A 406 4.25 7.05 -10.71
CA SER A 406 3.23 6.67 -9.72
C SER A 406 2.07 5.97 -10.40
N SER A 407 1.53 4.92 -9.76
CA SER A 407 0.32 4.26 -10.26
C SER A 407 -0.97 4.99 -9.87
N HIS A 408 -0.92 5.93 -8.92
CA HIS A 408 -2.08 6.76 -8.57
C HIS A 408 -2.15 8.01 -9.43
N ALA A 409 -3.38 8.47 -9.68
CA ALA A 409 -3.64 9.79 -10.21
C ALA A 409 -3.00 10.88 -9.34
N ASP A 410 -2.49 11.91 -9.97
CA ASP A 410 -2.06 13.12 -9.27
C ASP A 410 -3.24 14.05 -8.96
N HIS A 411 -2.96 15.18 -8.33
CA HIS A 411 -3.97 16.14 -7.91
C HIS A 411 -4.91 16.55 -9.07
N ASP A 412 -4.35 16.95 -10.21
CA ASP A 412 -5.15 17.49 -11.31
C ASP A 412 -6.03 16.40 -11.94
N HIS A 413 -5.52 15.16 -12.07
CA HIS A 413 -6.31 14.03 -12.57
C HIS A 413 -7.39 13.58 -11.56
N LEU A 414 -7.13 13.64 -10.24
CA LEU A 414 -8.17 13.43 -9.23
C LEU A 414 -9.30 14.47 -9.35
N ILE A 415 -8.96 15.75 -9.57
CA ILE A 415 -9.93 16.81 -9.79
C ILE A 415 -10.67 16.62 -11.12
N GLU A 416 -10.01 16.20 -12.18
CA GLU A 416 -10.65 15.89 -13.47
C GLU A 416 -11.65 14.74 -13.31
N TRP A 417 -11.25 13.66 -12.62
CA TRP A 417 -12.09 12.50 -12.39
C TRP A 417 -13.39 12.86 -11.66
N ILE A 418 -13.33 13.65 -10.58
CA ILE A 418 -14.55 14.03 -9.84
C ILE A 418 -15.39 15.06 -10.59
N LYS A 419 -14.78 15.93 -11.39
CA LYS A 419 -15.51 16.89 -12.23
C LYS A 419 -16.26 16.24 -13.38
N ALA A 420 -15.98 15.00 -13.72
CA ALA A 420 -16.67 14.26 -14.77
C ALA A 420 -18.13 13.92 -14.43
N PHE A 421 -18.50 13.94 -13.14
CA PHE A 421 -19.87 13.68 -12.70
C PHE A 421 -20.79 14.88 -13.00
N ASP A 422 -21.85 14.62 -13.76
CA ASP A 422 -22.90 15.59 -14.09
C ASP A 422 -24.29 14.92 -14.01
N PRO A 423 -25.18 15.37 -13.08
CA PRO A 423 -24.94 16.41 -12.07
C PRO A 423 -23.89 16.02 -11.02
N LYS A 424 -23.33 17.05 -10.35
CA LYS A 424 -22.43 16.82 -9.22
C LYS A 424 -23.06 15.91 -8.18
N PRO A 425 -22.28 15.02 -7.55
CA PRO A 425 -22.75 14.20 -6.44
C PRO A 425 -23.34 15.03 -5.30
N VAL A 426 -24.35 14.48 -4.64
CA VAL A 426 -24.95 15.06 -3.42
C VAL A 426 -23.88 15.21 -2.34
N HIS A 427 -22.98 14.21 -2.23
CA HIS A 427 -21.87 14.25 -1.29
C HIS A 427 -20.68 13.38 -1.73
N VAL A 428 -19.47 13.83 -1.39
CA VAL A 428 -18.19 13.15 -1.64
C VAL A 428 -17.52 12.86 -0.30
N PHE A 429 -17.26 11.59 -0.03
CA PHE A 429 -16.50 11.11 1.13
C PHE A 429 -15.06 10.90 0.70
N VAL A 430 -14.14 11.71 1.23
CA VAL A 430 -12.72 11.62 0.90
C VAL A 430 -12.04 10.64 1.85
N VAL A 431 -11.37 9.64 1.28
CA VAL A 431 -10.67 8.55 1.97
C VAL A 431 -9.29 8.34 1.35
N HIS A 432 -8.53 7.36 1.84
CA HIS A 432 -7.28 6.88 1.25
C HIS A 432 -6.30 8.03 0.91
N GLY A 433 -5.95 8.80 1.93
CA GLY A 433 -4.99 9.91 1.86
C GLY A 433 -4.40 10.16 3.23
N ASP A 434 -3.22 10.77 3.28
CA ASP A 434 -2.54 11.12 4.53
C ASP A 434 -3.41 12.04 5.42
N ALA A 435 -3.08 12.09 6.70
CA ALA A 435 -3.91 12.73 7.74
C ALA A 435 -4.20 14.21 7.51
N ASP A 436 -3.31 14.92 6.82
CA ASP A 436 -3.38 16.32 6.43
C ASP A 436 -3.84 16.49 4.96
N VAL A 437 -3.56 15.53 4.09
CA VAL A 437 -3.92 15.58 2.67
C VAL A 437 -5.43 15.41 2.46
N ALA A 438 -6.03 14.35 3.03
CA ALA A 438 -7.45 14.07 2.81
C ALA A 438 -8.38 15.21 3.25
N PRO A 439 -8.19 15.87 4.43
CA PRO A 439 -9.00 17.03 4.77
C PRO A 439 -8.77 18.23 3.86
N ALA A 440 -7.52 18.53 3.48
CA ALA A 440 -7.20 19.66 2.61
C ALA A 440 -7.83 19.47 1.21
N PHE A 441 -7.78 18.25 0.68
CA PHE A 441 -8.42 17.91 -0.59
C PHE A 441 -9.96 18.02 -0.51
N ALA A 442 -10.57 17.58 0.61
CA ALA A 442 -12.00 17.76 0.82
C ALA A 442 -12.40 19.24 0.88
N ASP A 443 -11.61 20.10 1.56
CA ASP A 443 -11.84 21.54 1.62
C ASP A 443 -11.71 22.17 0.22
N GLU A 444 -10.78 21.71 -0.60
CA GLU A 444 -10.64 22.14 -1.98
C GLU A 444 -11.86 21.74 -2.82
N LEU A 445 -12.33 20.50 -2.72
CA LEU A 445 -13.57 20.06 -3.39
C LEU A 445 -14.76 20.95 -2.99
N CYS A 446 -14.86 21.36 -1.71
CA CYS A 446 -15.87 22.31 -1.26
C CYS A 446 -15.72 23.66 -1.96
N SER A 447 -14.48 24.16 -2.13
CA SER A 447 -14.21 25.42 -2.85
C SER A 447 -14.62 25.36 -4.34
N LEU A 448 -14.55 24.18 -4.94
CA LEU A 448 -15.00 23.88 -6.30
C LEU A 448 -16.52 23.64 -6.39
N GLY A 449 -17.24 23.79 -5.28
CA GLY A 449 -18.71 23.69 -5.20
C GLY A 449 -19.24 22.27 -5.13
N PHE A 450 -18.46 21.32 -4.65
CA PHE A 450 -18.92 20.01 -4.18
C PHE A 450 -19.30 20.08 -2.70
N SER A 451 -20.13 19.17 -2.24
CA SER A 451 -20.26 18.88 -0.81
C SER A 451 -19.31 17.73 -0.49
N ALA A 452 -18.28 17.97 0.32
CA ALA A 452 -17.26 16.95 0.59
C ALA A 452 -16.74 17.04 2.02
N HIS A 453 -16.28 15.91 2.57
CA HIS A 453 -15.49 15.88 3.80
C HIS A 453 -14.59 14.63 3.85
N ALA A 454 -13.51 14.71 4.64
CA ALA A 454 -12.64 13.57 4.92
C ALA A 454 -13.31 12.67 5.98
N ALA A 455 -13.61 11.43 5.59
CA ALA A 455 -14.25 10.45 6.46
C ALA A 455 -13.40 10.11 7.68
N LYS A 456 -14.07 9.72 8.79
CA LYS A 456 -13.43 9.31 10.05
C LYS A 456 -13.73 7.85 10.34
N PHE A 457 -12.89 7.23 11.17
CA PHE A 457 -13.10 5.85 11.60
C PHE A 457 -14.42 5.69 12.34
N THR A 458 -15.19 4.65 11.99
CA THR A 458 -16.56 4.36 12.49
C THR A 458 -17.61 5.43 12.19
N GLU A 459 -17.30 6.39 11.31
CA GLU A 459 -18.31 7.31 10.81
C GLU A 459 -19.40 6.54 10.06
N SER A 460 -20.64 7.01 10.18
CA SER A 460 -21.76 6.44 9.45
C SER A 460 -22.71 7.50 8.90
N TYR A 461 -23.24 7.23 7.70
CA TYR A 461 -24.07 8.17 6.94
C TYR A 461 -25.32 7.46 6.38
N ASP A 462 -26.48 8.09 6.49
CA ASP A 462 -27.72 7.61 5.86
C ASP A 462 -27.84 8.19 4.45
N LEU A 463 -27.63 7.34 3.45
CA LEU A 463 -27.67 7.74 2.04
C LEU A 463 -29.09 8.09 1.56
N ALA A 464 -30.13 7.50 2.16
CA ALA A 464 -31.52 7.79 1.80
C ALA A 464 -31.96 9.18 2.31
N ALA A 465 -31.61 9.48 3.56
CA ALA A 465 -31.95 10.76 4.19
C ALA A 465 -30.94 11.87 3.87
N GLY A 466 -29.72 11.53 3.42
CA GLY A 466 -28.64 12.48 3.16
C GLY A 466 -28.07 13.11 4.44
N VAL A 467 -28.00 12.34 5.54
CA VAL A 467 -27.57 12.85 6.85
C VAL A 467 -26.52 11.95 7.52
N MET A 468 -25.60 12.57 8.25
CA MET A 468 -24.65 11.88 9.11
C MET A 468 -25.38 11.28 10.32
N LEU A 469 -25.18 9.98 10.58
CA LEU A 469 -25.72 9.27 11.73
C LEU A 469 -24.75 9.25 12.90
N SER A 470 -23.44 9.11 12.62
CA SER A 470 -22.36 9.13 13.61
C SER A 470 -21.16 9.83 13.02
N GLU A 471 -20.56 10.77 13.76
CA GLU A 471 -19.36 11.51 13.33
C GLU A 471 -18.09 10.67 13.31
N GLY A 472 -18.12 9.43 13.85
CA GLY A 472 -16.91 8.65 14.04
C GLY A 472 -15.87 9.36 14.92
N TYR A 473 -14.64 8.91 14.84
CA TYR A 473 -13.52 9.54 15.54
C TYR A 473 -12.23 9.42 14.72
N ILE A 474 -11.31 10.34 14.97
CA ILE A 474 -9.96 10.22 14.40
C ILE A 474 -9.23 9.21 15.29
N SER A 475 -8.86 8.05 14.73
CA SER A 475 -8.15 7.03 15.46
C SER A 475 -6.80 7.56 15.92
N GLU A 476 -6.55 7.51 17.24
CA GLU A 476 -5.22 7.76 17.79
C GLU A 476 -4.30 6.62 17.34
N ARG A 477 -3.60 6.85 16.24
CA ARG A 477 -2.61 5.93 15.72
C ARG A 477 -1.43 5.95 16.67
N LYS A 478 -0.99 4.78 17.13
CA LYS A 478 0.25 4.66 17.88
C LYS A 478 1.37 5.17 16.96
N ARG A 479 1.72 6.46 17.09
CA ARG A 479 3.01 6.91 16.56
C ARG A 479 4.05 6.03 17.20
N THR A 480 4.54 5.03 16.49
CA THR A 480 5.78 4.36 16.82
C THR A 480 6.87 5.41 16.57
N MET A 481 6.94 6.38 17.50
CA MET A 481 8.15 7.15 17.63
C MET A 481 9.26 6.10 17.80
N GLN A 482 10.14 5.97 16.81
CA GLN A 482 11.52 5.71 17.14
C GLN A 482 11.97 6.96 17.93
N ALA A 483 11.50 7.01 19.19
CA ALA A 483 12.07 7.93 20.16
C ALA A 483 13.57 7.74 20.05
N SER A 484 14.31 8.78 19.81
CA SER A 484 15.76 8.75 19.94
C SER A 484 16.06 8.12 21.30
N ARG A 485 17.21 7.54 21.50
CA ARG A 485 17.58 6.98 22.82
C ARG A 485 17.37 8.02 23.94
N ALA A 486 17.48 9.30 23.60
CA ALA A 486 17.21 10.45 24.46
C ALA A 486 15.69 10.58 24.78
N ASP A 487 14.82 10.48 23.76
CA ASP A 487 13.35 10.59 23.97
C ASP A 487 12.80 9.40 24.78
N ASN A 488 13.36 8.20 24.58
CA ASN A 488 13.01 7.03 25.38
C ASN A 488 13.47 7.17 26.85
N LEU A 489 14.62 7.79 27.09
CA LEU A 489 15.11 8.08 28.44
C LEU A 489 14.30 9.19 29.11
N TYR A 490 13.93 10.23 28.37
CA TYR A 490 13.07 11.30 28.85
C TYR A 490 11.64 10.80 29.15
N GLY A 491 11.06 9.97 28.31
CA GLY A 491 9.78 9.30 28.56
C GLY A 491 9.80 8.42 29.82
N LYS A 492 10.90 7.69 30.07
CA LYS A 492 11.08 6.93 31.32
C LYS A 492 11.21 7.84 32.55
N LEU A 493 11.85 9.00 32.41
CA LEU A 493 11.96 9.99 33.48
C LEU A 493 10.60 10.59 33.82
N LEU A 494 9.78 10.93 32.82
CA LEU A 494 8.40 11.41 32.99
C LEU A 494 7.55 10.36 33.70
N ALA A 495 7.56 9.10 33.22
CA ALA A 495 6.81 8.02 33.85
C ALA A 495 7.24 7.78 35.33
N ALA A 496 8.54 7.91 35.65
CA ALA A 496 9.04 7.85 36.99
C ALA A 496 8.54 9.04 37.85
N GLY A 497 8.45 10.24 37.25
CA GLY A 497 7.88 11.42 37.88
C GLY A 497 6.39 11.26 38.23
N GLU A 498 5.61 10.74 37.29
CA GLU A 498 4.18 10.43 37.51
C GLU A 498 3.96 9.39 38.62
N ALA A 499 4.76 8.31 38.61
CA ALA A 499 4.73 7.29 39.65
C ALA A 499 5.09 7.87 41.03
N LEU A 500 6.05 8.81 41.08
CA LEU A 500 6.40 9.52 42.31
C LEU A 500 5.25 10.41 42.81
N LEU A 501 4.56 11.14 41.93
CA LEU A 501 3.39 11.93 42.25
C LEU A 501 2.25 11.06 42.81
N GLU A 502 2.01 9.90 42.22
CA GLU A 502 1.02 8.93 42.68
C GLU A 502 1.39 8.42 44.10
N LEU A 503 2.67 8.13 44.32
CA LEU A 503 3.18 7.74 45.64
C LEU A 503 3.00 8.85 46.67
N ILE A 504 3.29 10.11 46.33
CA ILE A 504 3.06 11.29 47.21
C ILE A 504 1.58 11.38 47.61
N ARG A 505 0.66 11.19 46.66
CA ARG A 505 -0.79 11.20 46.95
C ARG A 505 -1.19 10.14 47.98
N ARG A 506 -0.57 8.97 47.95
CA ARG A 506 -0.80 7.86 48.90
C ARG A 506 -0.21 8.13 50.29
N PHE A 507 0.67 9.11 50.42
CA PHE A 507 1.20 9.52 51.75
C PHE A 507 0.24 10.39 52.55
N LYS A 508 -0.88 10.81 51.98
CA LYS A 508 -1.95 11.52 52.71
C LYS A 508 -2.49 10.61 53.83
N GLY A 509 -2.32 11.03 55.10
CA GLY A 509 -2.74 10.28 56.29
C GLY A 509 -1.66 9.41 56.93
N ARG A 510 -0.42 9.40 56.44
CA ARG A 510 0.75 8.81 57.10
C ARG A 510 1.23 9.67 58.25
N SER A 511 2.07 9.10 59.10
CA SER A 511 2.63 9.82 60.25
C SER A 511 3.51 11.00 59.84
N ASN A 512 3.53 12.08 60.63
CA ASN A 512 4.37 13.26 60.37
C ASN A 512 5.84 12.89 60.18
N LYS A 513 6.34 11.87 60.91
CA LYS A 513 7.71 11.39 60.80
C LYS A 513 8.01 10.78 59.40
N GLU A 514 7.09 9.97 58.89
CA GLU A 514 7.22 9.37 57.54
C GLU A 514 7.14 10.44 56.45
N ILE A 515 6.19 11.38 56.60
CA ILE A 515 6.04 12.49 55.62
C ILE A 515 7.30 13.35 55.61
N THR A 516 7.84 13.73 56.78
CA THR A 516 9.07 14.55 56.87
C THR A 516 10.26 13.83 56.26
N ALA A 517 10.43 12.53 56.54
CA ALA A 517 11.54 11.74 55.95
C ALA A 517 11.43 11.64 54.43
N PHE A 518 10.24 11.39 53.89
CA PHE A 518 10.00 11.28 52.44
C PHE A 518 10.17 12.63 51.72
N THR A 519 9.66 13.71 52.32
CA THR A 519 9.86 15.08 51.83
C THR A 519 11.36 15.41 51.74
N GLY A 520 12.14 15.09 52.77
CA GLY A 520 13.59 15.31 52.76
C GLY A 520 14.31 14.55 51.64
N GLN A 521 13.89 13.33 51.33
CA GLN A 521 14.45 12.55 50.20
C GLN A 521 14.14 13.20 48.85
N ILE A 522 12.92 13.68 48.65
CA ILE A 522 12.51 14.35 47.42
C ILE A 522 13.26 15.67 47.26
N THR A 523 13.34 16.48 48.33
CA THR A 523 14.09 17.75 48.30
C THR A 523 15.57 17.52 47.96
N ALA A 524 16.21 16.56 48.62
CA ALA A 524 17.61 16.20 48.33
C ALA A 524 17.80 15.72 46.87
N LEU A 525 16.79 15.04 46.27
CA LEU A 525 16.84 14.68 44.87
C LEU A 525 16.75 15.92 43.97
N ILE A 526 15.85 16.85 44.28
CA ILE A 526 15.68 18.10 43.53
C ILE A 526 16.97 18.93 43.56
N ASP A 527 17.52 19.13 44.76
CA ASP A 527 18.74 19.92 44.99
C ASP A 527 19.97 19.34 44.28
N ARG A 528 19.98 18.01 44.01
CA ARG A 528 21.07 17.35 43.31
C ARG A 528 21.07 17.62 41.80
N PHE A 529 19.94 17.96 41.22
CA PHE A 529 19.76 18.14 39.78
C PHE A 529 19.39 19.59 39.39
N GLN A 530 19.26 20.52 40.33
CA GLN A 530 19.30 21.95 40.10
C GLN A 530 20.74 22.46 40.10
#